data_db9661e991c349bd751eed830109fc66
#
_entry.id   db9661e991c349bd751eed830109fc66
#
_cell.length_a   1.000
_cell.length_b   1.000
_cell.length_c   1.000
_cell.angle_alpha   90.00
_cell.angle_beta   90.00
_cell.angle_gamma   90.00
#
_symmetry.space_group_name_H-M   'P 1'
#
loop_
_entity.id
_entity.type
_entity.pdbx_description
1 polymer ?
#
loop_
_entity_poly.entity_id
_entity_poly.type
_entity_poly.pdbx_seq_one_letter_code
_entity_poly.pdbx_strand_id
1 'polypeptide(L)'
;IRDREYNLTQGSPGSSILYMSVNPNGEAEVVRVSLVVPLKMKNPAFDFDFATLAIRGRAALGNILTKKPVGSVKIKERGVSTLGDRKVWIDRDVNRLNFEGRGELLGEFGQNDCVLAVYAEGTFQTLPPDPSTRFGEHPILVKKFDPGEVFTVAYYDAGQGYYYLKRCSFEAGEASRCFISEDEGSRLECLSADAYPRLVVTFAGKHIARPPEEVDAEQFIGVKSYRAKGKRLSTLTVG
;
A
#
# COMPACT_ATOMS: atom_id res chain seq x y z
N ILE A 1 20.50 -18.60 -18.20
CA ILE A 1 21.21 -18.11 -19.40
C ILE A 1 20.16 -17.49 -20.30
N ARG A 2 20.40 -16.29 -20.77
CA ARG A 2 19.50 -15.56 -21.67
C ARG A 2 19.27 -16.35 -22.97
N ASP A 3 18.04 -16.33 -23.47
CA ASP A 3 17.64 -16.99 -24.72
C ASP A 3 17.82 -18.53 -24.75
N ARG A 4 17.75 -19.19 -23.56
CA ARG A 4 17.81 -20.63 -23.44
C ARG A 4 16.58 -21.20 -22.77
N GLU A 5 15.94 -22.17 -23.43
CA GLU A 5 14.81 -22.90 -22.88
C GLU A 5 15.27 -24.06 -21.98
N TYR A 6 14.50 -24.30 -20.92
CA TYR A 6 14.74 -25.38 -19.98
C TYR A 6 13.48 -26.17 -19.68
N ASN A 7 13.56 -27.48 -19.76
CA ASN A 7 12.49 -28.36 -19.35
C ASN A 7 12.60 -28.62 -17.83
N LEU A 8 11.63 -28.09 -17.05
CA LEU A 8 11.60 -28.18 -15.59
C LEU A 8 10.94 -29.49 -15.10
N THR A 9 10.21 -30.20 -15.95
CA THR A 9 9.56 -31.48 -15.62
C THR A 9 10.39 -32.69 -16.06
N GLN A 10 11.60 -32.47 -16.51
CA GLN A 10 12.52 -33.49 -17.03
C GLN A 10 11.93 -34.34 -18.18
N GLY A 11 10.98 -33.76 -18.93
CA GLY A 11 10.36 -34.41 -20.09
C GLY A 11 9.39 -35.54 -19.77
N SER A 12 8.94 -35.69 -18.51
CA SER A 12 7.96 -36.69 -18.11
C SER A 12 6.61 -36.43 -18.79
N PRO A 13 6.05 -37.35 -19.59
CA PRO A 13 4.77 -37.14 -20.25
C PRO A 13 3.64 -36.85 -19.26
N GLY A 14 2.77 -35.87 -19.57
CA GLY A 14 1.64 -35.48 -18.76
C GLY A 14 1.99 -34.66 -17.50
N SER A 15 3.27 -34.32 -17.30
CA SER A 15 3.68 -33.46 -16.20
C SER A 15 3.39 -31.98 -16.51
N SER A 16 2.93 -31.26 -15.51
CA SER A 16 2.68 -29.82 -15.62
C SER A 16 3.17 -29.08 -14.36
N ILE A 17 3.50 -27.80 -14.51
CA ILE A 17 3.87 -26.93 -13.40
C ILE A 17 2.61 -26.27 -12.88
N LEU A 18 2.27 -26.48 -11.61
CA LEU A 18 1.11 -25.88 -10.96
C LEU A 18 1.44 -24.54 -10.29
N TYR A 19 2.69 -24.34 -9.92
CA TYR A 19 3.16 -23.11 -9.30
C TYR A 19 4.65 -22.89 -9.59
N MET A 20 5.01 -21.65 -9.86
CA MET A 20 6.39 -21.20 -10.00
C MET A 20 6.50 -19.79 -9.47
N SER A 21 7.54 -19.53 -8.69
CA SER A 21 7.89 -18.22 -8.19
C SER A 21 9.31 -17.84 -8.62
N VAL A 22 9.52 -16.57 -8.90
CA VAL A 22 10.83 -15.97 -9.21
C VAL A 22 11.08 -14.75 -8.29
N ASN A 23 10.35 -14.68 -7.18
CA ASN A 23 10.52 -13.62 -6.21
C ASN A 23 11.89 -13.75 -5.51
N PRO A 24 12.51 -12.63 -5.11
CA PRO A 24 13.60 -12.65 -4.14
C PRO A 24 13.09 -13.41 -2.89
N ASN A 25 13.88 -14.36 -2.39
CA ASN A 25 13.48 -15.28 -1.29
C ASN A 25 12.27 -16.19 -1.58
N GLY A 26 12.05 -16.58 -2.81
CA GLY A 26 11.07 -17.61 -3.16
C GLY A 26 11.26 -18.91 -2.38
N GLU A 27 12.47 -19.17 -1.88
CA GLU A 27 12.81 -20.28 -1.00
C GLU A 27 12.16 -20.23 0.38
N ALA A 28 11.64 -19.09 0.80
CA ALA A 28 10.96 -18.90 2.09
C ALA A 28 9.46 -18.57 1.92
N GLU A 29 8.91 -18.76 0.74
CA GLU A 29 7.48 -18.57 0.51
C GLU A 29 6.65 -19.67 1.16
N VAL A 30 5.47 -19.30 1.70
CA VAL A 30 4.45 -20.25 2.14
C VAL A 30 3.35 -20.30 1.08
N VAL A 31 3.04 -21.51 0.62
CA VAL A 31 1.98 -21.73 -0.37
C VAL A 31 0.82 -22.50 0.22
N ARG A 32 -0.41 -22.18 -0.22
CA ARG A 32 -1.61 -22.92 0.04
C ARG A 32 -1.84 -23.97 -1.03
N VAL A 33 -1.81 -25.23 -0.64
CA VAL A 33 -2.03 -26.39 -1.51
C VAL A 33 -3.46 -26.86 -1.33
N SER A 34 -4.26 -26.82 -2.39
CA SER A 34 -5.63 -27.35 -2.40
C SER A 34 -5.65 -28.70 -3.12
N LEU A 35 -6.27 -29.71 -2.48
CA LEU A 35 -6.34 -31.07 -2.99
C LEU A 35 -7.64 -31.28 -3.76
N VAL A 36 -7.59 -32.12 -4.80
CA VAL A 36 -8.79 -32.69 -5.43
C VAL A 36 -9.21 -33.86 -4.56
N VAL A 37 -10.30 -33.71 -3.81
CA VAL A 37 -10.73 -34.73 -2.83
C VAL A 37 -12.20 -35.04 -2.98
N PRO A 38 -12.61 -36.29 -2.68
CA PRO A 38 -14.02 -36.67 -2.52
C PRO A 38 -14.66 -35.86 -1.37
N LEU A 39 -15.97 -35.60 -1.46
CA LEU A 39 -16.79 -34.73 -0.59
C LEU A 39 -16.70 -34.97 0.94
N LYS A 40 -16.01 -36.01 1.43
CA LYS A 40 -15.95 -36.37 2.86
C LYS A 40 -14.64 -36.00 3.58
N MET A 41 -13.72 -35.28 2.98
CA MET A 41 -12.44 -34.94 3.60
C MET A 41 -12.53 -33.65 4.42
N LYS A 42 -12.20 -33.74 5.74
CA LYS A 42 -12.30 -32.57 6.65
C LYS A 42 -11.39 -31.38 6.30
N ASN A 43 -10.21 -31.64 5.71
CA ASN A 43 -9.25 -30.60 5.35
C ASN A 43 -8.75 -30.81 3.91
N PRO A 44 -9.39 -30.17 2.90
CA PRO A 44 -9.00 -30.33 1.51
C PRO A 44 -7.80 -29.47 1.11
N ALA A 45 -7.18 -28.75 2.05
CA ALA A 45 -6.03 -27.89 1.79
C ALA A 45 -5.07 -27.88 2.99
N PHE A 46 -3.79 -27.63 2.71
CA PHE A 46 -2.75 -27.41 3.72
C PHE A 46 -1.78 -26.33 3.25
N ASP A 47 -1.06 -25.75 4.20
CA ASP A 47 0.00 -24.81 3.91
C ASP A 47 1.34 -25.54 3.87
N PHE A 48 2.20 -25.12 2.95
CA PHE A 48 3.52 -25.69 2.79
C PHE A 48 4.55 -24.57 2.74
N ASP A 49 5.54 -24.64 3.62
CA ASP A 49 6.63 -23.68 3.74
C ASP A 49 7.85 -24.16 2.94
N PHE A 50 8.27 -23.40 1.94
CA PHE A 50 9.43 -23.74 1.12
C PHE A 50 10.75 -23.66 1.88
N ALA A 51 10.82 -22.91 2.99
CA ALA A 51 12.00 -22.88 3.85
C ALA A 51 12.35 -24.24 4.44
N THR A 52 11.39 -25.16 4.50
CA THR A 52 11.62 -26.55 4.94
C THR A 52 12.30 -27.43 3.89
N LEU A 53 12.45 -26.92 2.65
CA LEU A 53 13.11 -27.66 1.57
C LEU A 53 14.56 -27.24 1.41
N ALA A 54 15.44 -28.22 1.22
CA ALA A 54 16.82 -27.93 0.83
C ALA A 54 16.86 -27.41 -0.60
N ILE A 55 17.55 -26.29 -0.81
CA ILE A 55 17.81 -25.72 -2.14
C ILE A 55 18.73 -26.70 -2.90
N ARG A 56 18.30 -27.10 -4.08
CA ARG A 56 19.03 -28.05 -4.94
C ARG A 56 19.16 -27.53 -6.36
N GLY A 57 20.09 -28.08 -7.09
CA GLY A 57 20.29 -27.75 -8.49
C GLY A 57 19.11 -28.19 -9.36
N ARG A 58 18.98 -27.57 -10.54
CA ARG A 58 17.90 -27.82 -11.52
C ARG A 58 17.70 -29.29 -11.89
N ALA A 59 18.72 -30.10 -11.89
CA ALA A 59 18.65 -31.53 -12.23
C ALA A 59 18.09 -32.41 -11.10
N ALA A 60 17.85 -31.87 -9.91
CA ALA A 60 17.30 -32.63 -8.81
C ALA A 60 15.80 -32.93 -9.02
N LEU A 61 15.40 -34.14 -8.64
CA LEU A 61 13.99 -34.58 -8.75
C LEU A 61 13.04 -33.86 -7.78
N GLY A 62 13.55 -33.19 -6.76
CA GLY A 62 12.74 -32.58 -5.73
C GLY A 62 12.10 -33.61 -4.77
N ASN A 63 11.26 -33.10 -3.87
CA ASN A 63 10.56 -33.90 -2.88
C ASN A 63 9.08 -34.10 -3.27
N ILE A 64 8.49 -35.23 -2.90
CA ILE A 64 7.06 -35.46 -3.06
C ILE A 64 6.31 -34.58 -2.05
N LEU A 65 5.55 -33.62 -2.53
CA LEU A 65 4.74 -32.73 -1.71
C LEU A 65 3.57 -33.49 -1.04
N THR A 66 2.86 -34.30 -1.81
CA THR A 66 1.76 -35.14 -1.35
C THR A 66 1.51 -36.29 -2.33
N LYS A 67 0.95 -37.39 -1.84
CA LYS A 67 0.49 -38.53 -2.66
C LYS A 67 -0.94 -38.33 -3.17
N LYS A 68 -1.62 -37.24 -2.79
CA LYS A 68 -3.00 -36.95 -3.19
C LYS A 68 -3.01 -36.02 -4.40
N PRO A 69 -4.01 -36.09 -5.28
CA PRO A 69 -4.14 -35.19 -6.40
C PRO A 69 -4.23 -33.75 -5.94
N VAL A 70 -3.40 -32.87 -6.51
CA VAL A 70 -3.39 -31.44 -6.21
C VAL A 70 -4.25 -30.73 -7.24
N GLY A 71 -5.18 -29.90 -6.79
CA GLY A 71 -6.05 -29.09 -7.63
C GLY A 71 -5.46 -27.72 -7.95
N SER A 72 -4.87 -27.07 -6.95
CA SER A 72 -4.20 -25.77 -7.14
C SER A 72 -3.15 -25.51 -6.06
N VAL A 73 -2.16 -24.69 -6.41
CA VAL A 73 -1.18 -24.15 -5.49
C VAL A 73 -1.19 -22.62 -5.64
N LYS A 74 -1.36 -21.92 -4.51
CA LYS A 74 -1.42 -20.44 -4.50
C LYS A 74 -0.48 -19.92 -3.43
N ILE A 75 0.16 -18.78 -3.69
CA ILE A 75 0.95 -18.10 -2.68
C ILE A 75 0.03 -17.67 -1.51
N LYS A 76 0.46 -17.93 -0.30
CA LYS A 76 -0.17 -17.49 0.95
C LYS A 76 0.65 -16.38 1.61
N GLU A 77 1.95 -16.60 1.73
CA GLU A 77 2.88 -15.67 2.34
C GLU A 77 4.15 -15.59 1.48
N ARG A 78 4.63 -14.37 1.24
CA ARG A 78 5.92 -14.16 0.58
C ARG A 78 7.04 -14.39 1.59
N GLY A 79 8.16 -14.94 1.14
CA GLY A 79 9.34 -15.12 1.97
C GLY A 79 9.86 -13.78 2.51
N VAL A 80 10.36 -13.80 3.74
CA VAL A 80 11.01 -12.64 4.34
C VAL A 80 12.32 -12.37 3.60
N SER A 81 12.55 -11.12 3.20
CA SER A 81 13.79 -10.74 2.50
C SER A 81 15.02 -10.94 3.41
N THR A 82 15.98 -11.74 2.94
CA THR A 82 17.31 -11.83 3.53
C THR A 82 18.26 -10.78 2.94
N LEU A 83 17.84 -10.06 1.90
CA LEU A 83 18.52 -8.88 1.40
C LEU A 83 18.24 -7.75 2.38
N GLY A 84 19.27 -7.09 2.87
CA GLY A 84 19.14 -5.92 3.73
C GLY A 84 18.25 -4.86 3.10
N ASP A 85 17.63 -4.05 3.94
CA ASP A 85 16.78 -2.95 3.51
C ASP A 85 17.52 -2.06 2.50
N ARG A 86 16.80 -1.63 1.47
CA ARG A 86 17.35 -0.75 0.44
C ARG A 86 16.95 0.68 0.69
N LYS A 87 17.89 1.59 0.66
CA LYS A 87 17.61 3.03 0.71
C LYS A 87 16.92 3.46 -0.57
N VAL A 88 15.86 4.22 -0.42
CA VAL A 88 15.05 4.78 -1.51
C VAL A 88 15.03 6.29 -1.40
N TRP A 89 15.30 6.97 -2.50
CA TRP A 89 15.23 8.43 -2.63
C TRP A 89 14.18 8.82 -3.64
N ILE A 90 13.62 10.00 -3.50
CA ILE A 90 12.79 10.65 -4.51
C ILE A 90 13.52 11.86 -5.09
N ASP A 91 13.64 11.86 -6.40
CA ASP A 91 14.05 13.04 -7.17
C ASP A 91 12.78 13.81 -7.55
N ARG A 92 12.58 14.96 -6.89
CA ARG A 92 11.38 15.80 -7.07
C ARG A 92 11.35 16.49 -8.43
N ASP A 93 12.50 16.71 -9.06
CA ASP A 93 12.58 17.41 -10.36
C ASP A 93 12.01 16.56 -11.49
N VAL A 94 12.18 15.24 -11.38
CA VAL A 94 11.68 14.28 -12.36
C VAL A 94 10.55 13.39 -11.83
N ASN A 95 10.11 13.59 -10.58
CA ASN A 95 9.10 12.81 -9.87
C ASN A 95 9.35 11.30 -9.95
N ARG A 96 10.58 10.88 -9.63
CA ARG A 96 11.00 9.49 -9.72
C ARG A 96 11.72 9.00 -8.48
N LEU A 97 11.47 7.73 -8.16
CA LEU A 97 12.26 7.02 -7.18
C LEU A 97 13.62 6.61 -7.76
N ASN A 98 14.62 6.54 -6.90
CA ASN A 98 15.93 6.00 -7.25
C ASN A 98 16.61 5.35 -6.03
N PHE A 99 17.67 4.59 -6.31
CA PHE A 99 18.50 3.92 -5.31
C PHE A 99 19.94 4.48 -5.29
N GLU A 100 20.17 5.58 -6.02
CA GLU A 100 21.50 6.13 -6.29
C GLU A 100 21.83 7.33 -5.40
N GLY A 101 20.92 7.73 -4.52
CA GLY A 101 21.13 8.84 -3.58
C GLY A 101 20.79 10.21 -4.16
N ARG A 102 19.96 10.28 -5.22
CA ARG A 102 19.55 11.56 -5.81
C ARG A 102 18.25 12.05 -5.15
N GLY A 103 18.26 13.30 -4.69
CA GLY A 103 17.10 13.97 -4.09
C GLY A 103 16.91 13.66 -2.61
N GLU A 104 15.67 13.57 -2.18
CA GLU A 104 15.25 13.37 -0.79
C GLU A 104 15.25 11.88 -0.41
N LEU A 105 15.87 11.52 0.72
CA LEU A 105 15.84 10.15 1.25
C LEU A 105 14.48 9.88 1.89
N LEU A 106 13.75 8.88 1.37
CA LEU A 106 12.48 8.41 1.95
C LEU A 106 12.68 7.39 3.08
N GLY A 107 13.85 6.77 3.17
CA GLY A 107 14.19 5.77 4.17
C GLY A 107 14.70 4.46 3.60
N GLU A 108 14.78 3.46 4.49
CA GLU A 108 15.13 2.09 4.14
C GLU A 108 13.87 1.26 3.95
N PHE A 109 13.79 0.54 2.83
CA PHE A 109 12.61 -0.22 2.41
C PHE A 109 12.95 -1.69 2.32
N GLY A 110 12.26 -2.50 3.08
CA GLY A 110 12.24 -3.95 2.96
C GLY A 110 11.33 -4.41 1.81
N GLN A 111 11.24 -5.72 1.64
CA GLN A 111 10.54 -6.34 0.50
C GLN A 111 9.04 -6.00 0.40
N ASN A 112 8.37 -5.81 1.54
CA ASN A 112 6.93 -5.57 1.60
C ASN A 112 6.58 -4.10 1.84
N ASP A 113 7.59 -3.24 1.93
CA ASP A 113 7.38 -1.82 2.13
C ASP A 113 6.89 -1.16 0.84
N CYS A 114 6.03 -0.17 1.01
CA CYS A 114 5.48 0.62 -0.09
C CYS A 114 5.76 2.10 0.13
N VAL A 115 5.70 2.85 -0.95
CA VAL A 115 5.71 4.31 -0.94
C VAL A 115 4.28 4.81 -0.96
N LEU A 116 3.92 5.67 -0.01
CA LEU A 116 2.67 6.43 -0.03
C LEU A 116 2.85 7.67 -0.88
N ALA A 117 1.96 7.87 -1.84
CA ALA A 117 1.82 9.12 -2.58
C ALA A 117 0.44 9.72 -2.34
N VAL A 118 0.39 11.00 -1.99
CA VAL A 118 -0.85 11.77 -1.77
C VAL A 118 -0.86 12.97 -2.70
N TYR A 119 -2.01 13.29 -3.26
CA TYR A 119 -2.19 14.31 -4.27
C TYR A 119 -3.13 15.43 -3.80
N ALA A 120 -2.97 16.61 -4.39
CA ALA A 120 -3.71 17.81 -4.01
C ALA A 120 -5.23 17.72 -4.23
N GLU A 121 -5.64 16.87 -5.20
CA GLU A 121 -7.07 16.58 -5.46
C GLU A 121 -7.72 15.67 -4.40
N GLY A 122 -6.99 15.31 -3.35
CA GLY A 122 -7.51 14.48 -2.26
C GLY A 122 -7.54 13.00 -2.59
N THR A 123 -6.61 12.53 -3.39
CA THR A 123 -6.40 11.11 -3.68
C THR A 123 -5.09 10.60 -3.12
N PHE A 124 -4.99 9.30 -2.88
CA PHE A 124 -3.77 8.62 -2.46
C PHE A 124 -3.65 7.25 -3.10
N GLN A 125 -2.42 6.74 -3.16
CA GLN A 125 -2.09 5.38 -3.55
C GLN A 125 -0.83 4.90 -2.84
N THR A 126 -0.64 3.59 -2.71
CA THR A 126 0.62 3.01 -2.28
C THR A 126 1.25 2.22 -3.42
N LEU A 127 2.51 2.46 -3.68
CA LEU A 127 3.23 1.91 -4.82
C LEU A 127 4.48 1.16 -4.35
N PRO A 128 4.93 0.13 -5.07
CA PRO A 128 6.19 -0.51 -4.77
C PRO A 128 7.35 0.49 -4.92
N PRO A 129 8.44 0.36 -4.13
CA PRO A 129 9.60 1.25 -4.19
C PRO A 129 10.49 0.91 -5.40
N ASP A 130 9.98 1.07 -6.60
CA ASP A 130 10.65 0.75 -7.86
C ASP A 130 11.06 2.03 -8.63
N PRO A 131 12.28 2.13 -9.17
CA PRO A 131 12.72 3.28 -9.97
C PRO A 131 11.90 3.49 -11.25
N SER A 132 11.21 2.47 -11.74
CA SER A 132 10.27 2.58 -12.85
C SER A 132 8.93 3.18 -12.46
N THR A 133 8.63 3.24 -11.15
CA THR A 133 7.40 3.86 -10.62
C THR A 133 7.35 5.32 -11.04
N ARG A 134 6.26 5.67 -11.71
CA ARG A 134 5.95 7.05 -12.06
C ARG A 134 4.81 7.50 -11.18
N PHE A 135 5.04 8.59 -10.46
CA PHE A 135 3.95 9.31 -9.82
C PHE A 135 3.19 10.07 -10.92
N GLY A 136 1.88 10.24 -10.74
CA GLY A 136 1.07 11.14 -11.55
C GLY A 136 1.54 12.58 -11.44
N GLU A 137 0.67 13.55 -11.70
CA GLU A 137 0.99 14.95 -11.51
C GLU A 137 1.39 15.18 -10.03
N HIS A 138 2.41 15.96 -9.82
CA HIS A 138 3.09 16.36 -8.58
C HIS A 138 2.39 15.95 -7.26
N PRO A 139 2.77 14.82 -6.64
CA PRO A 139 2.24 14.46 -5.34
C PRO A 139 2.68 15.48 -4.28
N ILE A 140 1.75 15.90 -3.43
CA ILE A 140 2.04 16.82 -2.32
C ILE A 140 2.79 16.16 -1.18
N LEU A 141 2.65 14.82 -1.06
CA LEU A 141 3.37 14.02 -0.08
C LEU A 141 3.84 12.71 -0.75
N VAL A 142 5.13 12.40 -0.56
CA VAL A 142 5.69 11.08 -0.88
C VAL A 142 6.55 10.66 0.28
N LYS A 143 6.28 9.49 0.85
CA LYS A 143 7.02 8.95 1.99
C LYS A 143 6.91 7.42 2.05
N LYS A 144 7.70 6.78 2.90
CA LYS A 144 7.48 5.37 3.24
C LYS A 144 6.08 5.22 3.86
N PHE A 145 5.32 4.24 3.40
CA PHE A 145 3.98 3.95 3.92
C PHE A 145 4.06 3.29 5.29
N ASP A 146 3.34 3.85 6.25
CA ASP A 146 3.11 3.27 7.57
C ASP A 146 1.60 3.10 7.77
N PRO A 147 1.09 1.86 7.89
CA PRO A 147 -0.35 1.62 8.10
C PRO A 147 -0.86 2.12 9.46
N GLY A 148 0.04 2.35 10.41
CA GLY A 148 -0.29 2.89 11.74
C GLY A 148 -0.33 4.41 11.80
N GLU A 149 0.15 5.10 10.76
CA GLU A 149 0.20 6.55 10.75
C GLU A 149 -1.19 7.17 10.60
N VAL A 150 -1.46 8.18 11.42
CA VAL A 150 -2.73 8.92 11.43
C VAL A 150 -2.52 10.28 10.78
N PHE A 151 -3.34 10.57 9.77
CA PHE A 151 -3.38 11.86 9.10
C PHE A 151 -4.58 12.68 9.58
N THR A 152 -4.33 13.95 9.82
CA THR A 152 -5.37 14.96 10.00
C THR A 152 -5.61 15.66 8.67
N VAL A 153 -6.85 15.68 8.23
CA VAL A 153 -7.26 16.16 6.90
C VAL A 153 -8.33 17.21 7.06
N ALA A 154 -8.07 18.42 6.61
CA ALA A 154 -9.08 19.45 6.41
C ALA A 154 -9.36 19.60 4.91
N TYR A 155 -10.63 19.62 4.52
CA TYR A 155 -11.01 19.72 3.12
C TYR A 155 -12.34 20.46 2.94
N TYR A 156 -12.52 21.07 1.79
CA TYR A 156 -13.78 21.63 1.34
C TYR A 156 -14.58 20.60 0.56
N ASP A 157 -15.83 20.40 0.93
CA ASP A 157 -16.80 19.55 0.25
C ASP A 157 -17.72 20.45 -0.58
N ALA A 158 -17.55 20.43 -1.89
CA ALA A 158 -18.31 21.30 -2.81
C ALA A 158 -19.79 20.92 -2.88
N GLY A 159 -20.12 19.63 -2.78
CA GLY A 159 -21.50 19.16 -2.81
C GLY A 159 -22.32 19.65 -1.61
N GLN A 160 -21.65 19.90 -0.48
CA GLN A 160 -22.31 20.41 0.73
C GLN A 160 -22.04 21.89 0.99
N GLY A 161 -21.01 22.46 0.37
CA GLY A 161 -20.59 23.85 0.57
C GLY A 161 -19.97 24.12 1.94
N TYR A 162 -19.33 23.11 2.56
CA TYR A 162 -18.76 23.21 3.91
C TYR A 162 -17.36 22.61 4.02
N TYR A 163 -16.62 23.10 5.00
CA TYR A 163 -15.32 22.55 5.39
C TYR A 163 -15.48 21.44 6.42
N TYR A 164 -14.75 20.36 6.22
CA TYR A 164 -14.73 19.19 7.08
C TYR A 164 -13.35 18.91 7.62
N LEU A 165 -13.30 18.41 8.85
CA LEU A 165 -12.11 17.89 9.48
C LEU A 165 -12.29 16.40 9.75
N LYS A 166 -11.27 15.61 9.46
CA LYS A 166 -11.21 14.19 9.83
C LYS A 166 -9.80 13.78 10.23
N ARG A 167 -9.72 12.68 10.98
CA ARG A 167 -8.48 11.97 11.26
C ARG A 167 -8.62 10.54 10.77
N CYS A 168 -7.68 10.08 9.99
CA CYS A 168 -7.75 8.75 9.38
C CYS A 168 -6.36 8.17 9.11
N SER A 169 -6.27 6.85 9.02
CA SER A 169 -5.13 6.15 8.43
C SER A 169 -5.46 5.69 7.02
N PHE A 170 -4.44 5.59 6.17
CA PHE A 170 -4.58 5.06 4.82
C PHE A 170 -4.38 3.54 4.80
N GLU A 171 -4.95 2.89 3.80
CA GLU A 171 -4.83 1.45 3.58
C GLU A 171 -3.92 1.19 2.38
N ALA A 172 -3.10 0.14 2.43
CA ALA A 172 -2.28 -0.26 1.28
C ALA A 172 -3.13 -0.61 0.05
N GLY A 173 -2.66 -0.23 -1.14
CA GLY A 173 -3.29 -0.57 -2.42
C GLY A 173 -2.79 0.33 -3.55
N GLU A 174 -2.50 -0.29 -4.70
CA GLU A 174 -1.93 0.39 -5.86
C GLU A 174 -2.93 1.28 -6.61
N ALA A 175 -4.23 0.98 -6.49
CA ALA A 175 -5.27 1.80 -7.10
C ALA A 175 -5.36 3.16 -6.38
N SER A 176 -5.48 4.23 -7.14
CA SER A 176 -5.78 5.56 -6.61
C SER A 176 -7.15 5.58 -5.93
N ARG A 177 -7.22 6.14 -4.73
CA ARG A 177 -8.44 6.22 -3.92
C ARG A 177 -8.64 7.63 -3.41
N CYS A 178 -9.88 8.10 -3.53
CA CYS A 178 -10.27 9.38 -2.96
C CYS A 178 -10.49 9.28 -1.46
N PHE A 179 -9.97 10.25 -0.70
CA PHE A 179 -10.16 10.36 0.74
C PHE A 179 -10.87 11.65 1.17
N ILE A 180 -11.29 12.48 0.24
CA ILE A 180 -12.17 13.63 0.48
C ILE A 180 -13.53 13.41 -0.19
N SER A 181 -14.27 14.47 -0.55
CA SER A 181 -15.49 14.34 -1.38
C SER A 181 -15.12 14.21 -2.86
N GLU A 182 -15.83 13.34 -3.60
CA GLU A 182 -15.69 13.20 -5.07
C GLU A 182 -16.50 14.28 -5.84
N ASP A 183 -17.26 15.14 -5.14
CA ASP A 183 -18.01 16.20 -5.78
C ASP A 183 -17.05 17.22 -6.43
N GLU A 184 -17.37 17.59 -7.67
CA GLU A 184 -16.57 18.54 -8.46
C GLU A 184 -16.40 19.86 -7.72
N GLY A 185 -15.16 20.35 -7.62
CA GLY A 185 -14.79 21.55 -6.85
C GLY A 185 -14.45 21.27 -5.39
N SER A 186 -14.54 20.04 -4.92
CA SER A 186 -13.98 19.65 -3.62
C SER A 186 -12.48 19.69 -3.65
N ARG A 187 -11.84 20.11 -2.56
CA ARG A 187 -10.40 20.28 -2.52
C ARG A 187 -9.82 20.04 -1.13
N LEU A 188 -8.61 19.53 -1.12
CA LEU A 188 -7.80 19.35 0.07
C LEU A 188 -7.26 20.73 0.51
N GLU A 189 -7.46 21.09 1.77
CA GLU A 189 -6.95 22.35 2.33
C GLU A 189 -5.71 22.10 3.21
N CYS A 190 -5.71 21.00 3.97
CA CYS A 190 -4.61 20.66 4.86
C CYS A 190 -4.50 19.15 5.00
N LEU A 191 -3.26 18.68 4.98
CA LEU A 191 -2.87 17.31 5.34
C LEU A 191 -1.70 17.39 6.32
N SER A 192 -1.85 16.83 7.52
CA SER A 192 -0.79 16.76 8.53
C SER A 192 -0.71 15.34 9.11
N ALA A 193 0.52 14.88 9.33
CA ALA A 193 0.84 13.66 10.07
C ALA A 193 1.31 13.98 11.50
N ASP A 194 1.17 15.21 11.98
CA ASP A 194 1.57 15.60 13.32
C ASP A 194 0.77 14.84 14.38
N ALA A 195 1.43 14.48 15.48
CA ALA A 195 0.80 13.76 16.57
C ALA A 195 -0.31 14.57 17.25
N TYR A 196 -0.12 15.90 17.37
CA TYR A 196 -1.05 16.82 18.03
C TYR A 196 -1.36 18.02 17.12
N PRO A 197 -2.09 17.81 16.00
CA PRO A 197 -2.31 18.86 15.03
C PRO A 197 -3.31 19.90 15.55
N ARG A 198 -2.94 21.16 15.43
CA ARG A 198 -3.82 22.30 15.69
C ARG A 198 -4.04 23.09 14.41
N LEU A 199 -5.26 23.40 14.15
CA LEU A 199 -5.66 24.20 12.99
C LEU A 199 -6.16 25.56 13.46
N VAL A 200 -5.86 26.58 12.66
CA VAL A 200 -6.45 27.89 12.81
C VAL A 200 -7.51 28.08 11.73
N VAL A 201 -8.74 28.28 12.16
CA VAL A 201 -9.89 28.48 11.28
C VAL A 201 -10.13 29.98 11.16
N THR A 202 -10.04 30.50 9.95
CA THR A 202 -10.39 31.90 9.63
C THR A 202 -11.79 31.95 9.04
N PHE A 203 -12.41 33.12 9.08
CA PHE A 203 -13.80 33.30 8.63
C PHE A 203 -13.87 34.26 7.45
N ALA A 204 -14.85 34.07 6.57
CA ALA A 204 -15.05 34.85 5.37
C ALA A 204 -16.45 35.47 5.26
N GLY A 205 -16.68 36.28 4.24
CA GLY A 205 -17.94 36.93 3.96
C GLY A 205 -18.42 37.79 5.13
N LYS A 206 -19.65 37.63 5.57
CA LYS A 206 -20.22 38.38 6.70
C LYS A 206 -19.56 38.11 8.05
N HIS A 207 -18.71 37.11 8.12
CA HIS A 207 -18.02 36.71 9.36
C HIS A 207 -16.53 37.07 9.36
N ILE A 208 -16.03 37.81 8.37
CA ILE A 208 -14.62 38.16 8.19
C ILE A 208 -14.01 38.92 9.39
N ALA A 209 -14.82 39.67 10.14
CA ALA A 209 -14.37 40.38 11.33
C ALA A 209 -14.26 39.51 12.58
N ARG A 210 -14.65 38.24 12.50
CA ARG A 210 -14.54 37.30 13.61
C ARG A 210 -13.08 36.91 13.82
N PRO A 211 -12.59 36.85 15.07
CA PRO A 211 -11.25 36.39 15.33
C PRO A 211 -11.09 34.93 14.91
N PRO A 212 -9.88 34.51 14.46
CA PRO A 212 -9.59 33.14 14.16
C PRO A 212 -9.85 32.22 15.36
N GLU A 213 -10.31 31.00 15.10
CA GLU A 213 -10.53 29.97 16.13
C GLU A 213 -9.49 28.86 16.00
N GLU A 214 -8.86 28.50 17.14
CA GLU A 214 -7.98 27.35 17.18
C GLU A 214 -8.79 26.07 17.40
N VAL A 215 -8.52 25.04 16.60
CA VAL A 215 -9.14 23.73 16.69
C VAL A 215 -8.06 22.68 16.99
N ASP A 216 -8.17 22.06 18.14
CA ASP A 216 -7.40 20.87 18.47
C ASP A 216 -8.06 19.67 17.77
N ALA A 217 -7.40 19.13 16.76
CA ALA A 217 -7.98 18.10 15.92
C ALA A 217 -8.20 16.78 16.67
N GLU A 218 -7.39 16.47 17.68
CA GLU A 218 -7.53 15.26 18.48
C GLU A 218 -8.79 15.30 19.36
N GLN A 219 -9.03 16.44 19.99
CA GLN A 219 -10.24 16.65 20.78
C GLN A 219 -11.48 16.82 19.90
N PHE A 220 -11.32 17.36 18.71
CA PHE A 220 -12.42 17.64 17.79
C PHE A 220 -13.03 16.38 17.18
N ILE A 221 -12.18 15.41 16.77
CA ILE A 221 -12.64 14.19 16.10
C ILE A 221 -11.67 13.01 16.34
N GLY A 222 -12.22 11.85 16.70
CA GLY A 222 -11.46 10.60 16.78
C GLY A 222 -11.06 10.05 15.40
N VAL A 223 -10.07 9.15 15.40
CA VAL A 223 -9.59 8.48 14.20
C VAL A 223 -10.67 7.56 13.62
N LYS A 224 -10.88 7.63 12.31
CA LYS A 224 -11.84 6.81 11.56
C LYS A 224 -11.20 6.30 10.25
N SER A 225 -11.94 5.50 9.48
CA SER A 225 -11.52 5.13 8.13
C SER A 225 -11.35 6.36 7.23
N TYR A 226 -10.42 6.29 6.25
CA TYR A 226 -10.25 7.34 5.25
C TYR A 226 -11.52 7.61 4.42
N ARG A 227 -12.44 6.65 4.36
CA ARG A 227 -13.75 6.79 3.69
C ARG A 227 -14.76 7.61 4.49
N ALA A 228 -14.51 7.83 5.78
CA ALA A 228 -15.42 8.61 6.60
C ALA A 228 -15.38 10.08 6.17
N LYS A 229 -16.55 10.71 6.11
CA LYS A 229 -16.66 12.12 5.75
C LYS A 229 -15.95 13.06 6.75
N GLY A 230 -15.93 12.69 8.02
CA GLY A 230 -15.44 13.55 9.08
C GLY A 230 -16.53 14.37 9.75
N LYS A 231 -16.13 15.43 10.44
CA LYS A 231 -17.01 16.34 11.14
C LYS A 231 -16.90 17.75 10.54
N ARG A 232 -18.02 18.40 10.34
CA ARG A 232 -18.05 19.77 9.84
C ARG A 232 -17.27 20.69 10.78
N LEU A 233 -16.37 21.48 10.21
CA LEU A 233 -15.41 22.29 10.95
C LEU A 233 -16.10 23.49 11.61
N SER A 234 -16.99 24.16 10.89
CA SER A 234 -17.76 25.31 11.38
C SER A 234 -19.16 25.37 10.72
N THR A 235 -20.11 25.99 11.41
CA THR A 235 -21.40 26.37 10.84
C THR A 235 -21.37 27.73 10.15
N LEU A 236 -20.28 28.47 10.36
CA LEU A 236 -20.04 29.79 9.75
C LEU A 236 -19.28 29.63 8.43
N THR A 237 -19.29 30.67 7.62
CA THR A 237 -18.49 30.72 6.39
C THR A 237 -17.01 30.78 6.77
N VAL A 238 -16.25 29.78 6.38
CA VAL A 238 -14.79 29.68 6.57
C VAL A 238 -14.12 30.22 5.31
N GLY A 239 -12.97 30.88 5.47
CA GLY A 239 -12.20 31.50 4.40
C GLY A 239 -10.74 31.06 4.37
#